data_ac1c29d257530e2a39b4953bee0eeee2
#
_entry.id   ac1c29d257530e2a39b4953bee0eeee2
#
_cell.length_a   1.000
_cell.length_b   1.000
_cell.length_c   1.000
_cell.angle_alpha   90.00
_cell.angle_beta   90.00
_cell.angle_gamma   90.00
#
_symmetry.space_group_name_H-M   'P 1'
#
loop_
_entity.id
_entity.type
_entity.pdbx_description
1 polymer ?
#
loop_
_entity_poly.entity_id
_entity_poly.type
_entity_poly.pdbx_seq_one_letter_code
_entity_poly.pdbx_strand_id
1 'polypeptide(L)'
;MTTKNYLIPFLFGFIGILSFAPFSIKPLIFLSYAYLIKELVYKNKSKFKKLIAWSIGHWGFGMSWIIVSVYYYGNTNLLLSLIVFILLLAILTLVFSLPLYLLKIRLFNDFRYEKSIEIFYVSSLLIISEWSMYFLLNGVPWIIPGTIFLDTITQNLYPILGVAGASFFIYFLSTLLASVWIKNKKIAYLIFIPIVILLLPNTPKEKDQSKSINISIVQPSSDPFLKYTSGYKSSIETNLIELSADIADNSELVVYPEAELPYALESNDFINFIDKLDSSKTIIIGAWHFEDKKLYNSMINIDTGQIYNKIHLVPFGEYIPFIASLRGLISFFDMPMSDVNHGKQRQKSINSKIGAFSPLICYDIAFPNTVRLSNISSQFIINISNDTWFGSSIGPYQHLDIARVRAIENNKWLIRSTNDGFSAVIDNNGTIVDKLDKGESGVINSSIKLIEKRTFYNIYGHFIPYLSALLIIFISVIINICLKRRI
;
A
#
# COMPACT_ATOMS: atom_id res chain seq x y z
N MET A 1 22.12 -11.75 -30.57
CA MET A 1 21.79 -11.92 -29.15
C MET A 1 20.41 -12.54 -29.07
N THR A 2 20.27 -13.74 -28.57
CA THR A 2 18.99 -14.48 -28.60
C THR A 2 17.99 -13.89 -27.62
N THR A 3 16.74 -13.71 -28.02
CA THR A 3 15.59 -13.26 -27.23
C THR A 3 15.43 -14.01 -25.89
N LYS A 4 15.88 -15.27 -25.82
CA LYS A 4 15.94 -16.09 -24.59
C LYS A 4 16.69 -15.42 -23.42
N ASN A 5 17.66 -14.53 -23.70
CA ASN A 5 18.47 -13.88 -22.66
C ASN A 5 17.70 -12.88 -21.79
N TYR A 6 16.58 -12.34 -22.28
CA TYR A 6 15.76 -11.36 -21.56
C TYR A 6 14.39 -11.92 -21.13
N LEU A 7 13.88 -12.92 -21.86
CA LEU A 7 12.61 -13.56 -21.53
C LEU A 7 12.65 -14.23 -20.15
N ILE A 8 13.75 -14.93 -19.82
CA ILE A 8 13.86 -15.62 -18.53
C ILE A 8 13.85 -14.62 -17.34
N PRO A 9 14.67 -13.54 -17.33
CA PRO A 9 14.55 -12.51 -16.29
C PRO A 9 13.14 -11.90 -16.20
N PHE A 10 12.52 -11.58 -17.32
CA PHE A 10 11.15 -11.07 -17.36
C PHE A 10 10.16 -12.05 -16.69
N LEU A 11 10.22 -13.34 -17.04
CA LEU A 11 9.36 -14.36 -16.45
C LEU A 11 9.57 -14.51 -14.94
N PHE A 12 10.84 -14.43 -14.47
CA PHE A 12 11.11 -14.45 -13.03
C PHE A 12 10.58 -13.19 -12.31
N GLY A 13 10.58 -12.03 -12.95
CA GLY A 13 9.92 -10.83 -12.45
C GLY A 13 8.41 -11.03 -12.33
N PHE A 14 7.80 -11.51 -13.41
CA PHE A 14 6.37 -11.79 -13.49
C PHE A 14 5.89 -12.77 -12.43
N ILE A 15 6.53 -13.94 -12.31
CA ILE A 15 6.11 -14.97 -11.33
C ILE A 15 6.21 -14.48 -9.88
N GLY A 16 7.10 -13.50 -9.59
CA GLY A 16 7.19 -12.90 -8.27
C GLY A 16 5.88 -12.21 -7.85
N ILE A 17 5.11 -11.68 -8.79
CA ILE A 17 3.83 -11.03 -8.51
C ILE A 17 2.74 -12.02 -8.13
N LEU A 18 2.83 -13.25 -8.57
CA LEU A 18 1.91 -14.31 -8.14
C LEU A 18 2.00 -14.62 -6.63
N SER A 19 2.99 -14.04 -5.93
CA SER A 19 3.08 -14.12 -4.46
C SER A 19 2.14 -13.18 -3.73
N PHE A 20 1.64 -12.16 -4.41
CA PHE A 20 0.71 -11.16 -3.86
C PHE A 20 -0.75 -11.54 -4.13
N ALA A 21 -1.66 -10.87 -3.43
CA ALA A 21 -3.09 -11.00 -3.69
C ALA A 21 -3.43 -10.61 -5.14
N PRO A 22 -4.41 -11.28 -5.77
CA PRO A 22 -5.26 -12.35 -5.24
C PRO A 22 -4.66 -13.75 -5.31
N PHE A 23 -3.48 -13.93 -5.93
CA PHE A 23 -2.91 -15.25 -6.22
C PHE A 23 -2.31 -15.93 -4.98
N SER A 24 -1.59 -15.17 -4.15
CA SER A 24 -1.02 -15.56 -2.84
C SER A 24 -0.12 -16.81 -2.87
N ILE A 25 0.57 -17.09 -3.99
CA ILE A 25 1.54 -18.20 -4.11
C ILE A 25 2.89 -17.72 -3.53
N LYS A 26 2.92 -17.49 -2.23
CA LYS A 26 3.96 -16.80 -1.47
C LYS A 26 5.41 -17.27 -1.72
N PRO A 27 5.73 -18.59 -1.91
CA PRO A 27 7.10 -19.02 -2.14
C PRO A 27 7.76 -18.46 -3.42
N LEU A 28 6.95 -18.03 -4.40
CA LEU A 28 7.46 -17.55 -5.68
C LEU A 28 8.29 -16.27 -5.57
N ILE A 29 8.05 -15.43 -4.56
CA ILE A 29 8.83 -14.20 -4.35
C ILE A 29 10.31 -14.50 -4.09
N PHE A 30 10.58 -15.55 -3.30
CA PHE A 30 11.95 -15.95 -2.98
C PHE A 30 12.69 -16.45 -4.22
N LEU A 31 12.01 -17.20 -5.09
CA LEU A 31 12.57 -17.67 -6.35
C LEU A 31 12.84 -16.49 -7.31
N SER A 32 11.90 -15.55 -7.39
CA SER A 32 12.02 -14.35 -8.21
C SER A 32 13.22 -13.50 -7.81
N TYR A 33 13.35 -13.16 -6.53
CA TYR A 33 14.48 -12.36 -6.04
C TYR A 33 15.79 -13.15 -6.03
N ALA A 34 15.79 -14.45 -5.71
CA ALA A 34 16.98 -15.27 -5.78
C ALA A 34 17.54 -15.34 -7.22
N TYR A 35 16.65 -15.43 -8.21
CA TYR A 35 17.07 -15.36 -9.62
C TYR A 35 17.68 -14.01 -9.97
N LEU A 36 17.02 -12.90 -9.59
CA LEU A 36 17.51 -11.54 -9.79
C LEU A 36 18.91 -11.35 -9.17
N ILE A 37 19.07 -11.73 -7.91
CA ILE A 37 20.33 -11.61 -7.17
C ILE A 37 21.42 -12.44 -7.83
N LYS A 38 21.11 -13.68 -8.24
CA LYS A 38 22.04 -14.54 -8.96
C LYS A 38 22.55 -13.88 -10.25
N GLU A 39 21.68 -13.26 -11.03
CA GLU A 39 22.08 -12.59 -12.28
C GLU A 39 22.84 -11.28 -12.01
N LEU A 40 22.52 -10.55 -10.94
CA LEU A 40 23.18 -9.29 -10.59
C LEU A 40 24.55 -9.49 -9.93
N VAL A 41 24.64 -10.40 -8.97
CA VAL A 41 25.81 -10.51 -8.08
C VAL A 41 26.86 -11.45 -8.69
N TYR A 42 26.40 -12.57 -9.24
CA TYR A 42 27.30 -13.70 -9.52
C TYR A 42 27.65 -13.91 -10.99
N LYS A 43 27.02 -13.16 -11.92
CA LYS A 43 27.35 -13.25 -13.35
C LYS A 43 27.95 -11.97 -13.90
N ASN A 44 29.03 -12.11 -14.72
CA ASN A 44 29.90 -10.99 -15.12
C ASN A 44 29.44 -10.17 -16.32
N LYS A 45 28.47 -10.59 -17.14
CA LYS A 45 28.11 -9.88 -18.38
C LYS A 45 26.62 -9.50 -18.45
N SER A 46 26.32 -8.29 -18.99
CA SER A 46 24.97 -7.81 -19.36
C SER A 46 23.97 -7.67 -18.20
N LYS A 47 24.41 -7.23 -17.02
CA LYS A 47 23.64 -7.23 -15.77
C LYS A 47 22.46 -6.25 -15.79
N PHE A 48 22.67 -5.01 -16.29
CA PHE A 48 21.66 -3.96 -16.26
C PHE A 48 20.44 -4.29 -17.12
N LYS A 49 20.65 -4.78 -18.35
CA LYS A 49 19.54 -5.17 -19.24
C LYS A 49 18.66 -6.29 -18.66
N LYS A 50 19.27 -7.22 -17.91
CA LYS A 50 18.52 -8.29 -17.22
C LYS A 50 17.75 -7.77 -16.02
N LEU A 51 18.32 -6.82 -15.28
CA LEU A 51 17.62 -6.13 -14.20
C LEU A 51 16.39 -5.39 -14.73
N ILE A 52 16.55 -4.65 -15.85
CA ILE A 52 15.42 -3.99 -16.52
C ILE A 52 14.38 -5.03 -16.96
N ALA A 53 14.77 -6.12 -17.58
CA ALA A 53 13.83 -7.15 -18.03
C ALA A 53 13.05 -7.78 -16.86
N TRP A 54 13.73 -8.04 -15.74
CA TRP A 54 13.09 -8.52 -14.52
C TRP A 54 12.12 -7.45 -13.94
N SER A 55 12.57 -6.20 -13.87
CA SER A 55 11.76 -5.09 -13.37
C SER A 55 10.51 -4.87 -14.21
N ILE A 56 10.61 -4.96 -15.54
CA ILE A 56 9.45 -4.88 -16.44
C ILE A 56 8.45 -6.01 -16.16
N GLY A 57 8.91 -7.24 -15.93
CA GLY A 57 8.05 -8.35 -15.55
C GLY A 57 7.36 -8.12 -14.19
N HIS A 58 8.12 -7.62 -13.21
CA HIS A 58 7.65 -7.40 -11.85
C HIS A 58 6.66 -6.22 -11.78
N TRP A 59 7.10 -5.03 -12.16
CA TRP A 59 6.27 -3.82 -12.11
C TRP A 59 5.18 -3.82 -13.18
N GLY A 60 5.47 -4.40 -14.36
CA GLY A 60 4.51 -4.43 -15.47
C GLY A 60 3.24 -5.20 -15.12
N PHE A 61 3.35 -6.36 -14.48
CA PHE A 61 2.16 -7.10 -14.05
C PHE A 61 1.61 -6.57 -12.72
N GLY A 62 2.48 -6.28 -11.73
CA GLY A 62 2.06 -5.84 -10.40
C GLY A 62 1.33 -4.50 -10.37
N MET A 63 1.61 -3.62 -11.36
CA MET A 63 0.99 -2.29 -11.49
C MET A 63 0.03 -2.21 -12.70
N SER A 64 -0.33 -3.34 -13.32
CA SER A 64 -1.16 -3.37 -14.53
C SER A 64 -2.56 -2.75 -14.34
N TRP A 65 -3.06 -2.68 -13.11
CA TRP A 65 -4.31 -2.03 -12.76
C TRP A 65 -4.35 -0.53 -13.16
N ILE A 66 -3.20 0.12 -13.28
CA ILE A 66 -3.12 1.52 -13.73
C ILE A 66 -3.64 1.70 -15.16
N ILE A 67 -3.47 0.70 -16.04
CA ILE A 67 -4.04 0.73 -17.38
C ILE A 67 -5.57 0.85 -17.30
N VAL A 68 -6.18 0.07 -16.39
CA VAL A 68 -7.63 0.10 -16.15
C VAL A 68 -8.06 1.48 -15.63
N SER A 69 -7.33 2.01 -14.63
CA SER A 69 -7.62 3.32 -14.06
C SER A 69 -7.57 4.44 -15.11
N VAL A 70 -6.52 4.49 -15.93
CA VAL A 70 -6.35 5.54 -16.94
C VAL A 70 -7.33 5.37 -18.11
N TYR A 71 -7.60 4.15 -18.56
CA TYR A 71 -8.48 3.88 -19.68
C TYR A 71 -9.95 4.14 -19.33
N TYR A 72 -10.47 3.48 -18.32
CA TYR A 72 -11.89 3.57 -17.97
C TYR A 72 -12.22 4.86 -17.24
N TYR A 73 -11.46 5.17 -16.17
CA TYR A 73 -11.80 6.25 -15.25
C TYR A 73 -11.16 7.59 -15.65
N GLY A 74 -10.06 7.54 -16.41
CA GLY A 74 -9.47 8.71 -17.04
C GLY A 74 -10.16 9.16 -18.32
N ASN A 75 -11.20 8.44 -18.75
CA ASN A 75 -11.91 8.70 -20.02
C ASN A 75 -10.95 8.89 -21.20
N THR A 76 -9.92 8.05 -21.30
CA THR A 76 -8.89 8.12 -22.33
C THR A 76 -8.98 6.95 -23.29
N ASN A 77 -8.26 7.03 -24.40
CA ASN A 77 -8.15 5.90 -25.30
C ASN A 77 -7.07 4.90 -24.82
N LEU A 78 -7.15 3.66 -25.29
CA LEU A 78 -6.24 2.60 -24.92
C LEU A 78 -4.76 2.94 -25.21
N LEU A 79 -4.48 3.63 -26.32
CA LEU A 79 -3.11 4.00 -26.69
C LEU A 79 -2.48 4.94 -25.65
N LEU A 80 -3.22 5.97 -25.23
CA LEU A 80 -2.75 6.91 -24.21
C LEU A 80 -2.57 6.22 -22.86
N SER A 81 -3.49 5.33 -22.47
CA SER A 81 -3.39 4.55 -21.25
C SER A 81 -2.13 3.67 -21.22
N LEU A 82 -1.80 3.04 -22.34
CA LEU A 82 -0.56 2.27 -22.49
C LEU A 82 0.69 3.15 -22.45
N ILE A 83 0.66 4.35 -23.05
CA ILE A 83 1.78 5.30 -22.98
C ILE A 83 2.04 5.73 -21.53
N VAL A 84 0.99 6.15 -20.81
CA VAL A 84 1.10 6.54 -19.38
C VAL A 84 1.64 5.39 -18.55
N PHE A 85 1.12 4.19 -18.77
CA PHE A 85 1.58 2.99 -18.07
C PHE A 85 3.06 2.66 -18.37
N ILE A 86 3.50 2.72 -19.63
CA ILE A 86 4.89 2.48 -20.03
C ILE A 86 5.82 3.53 -19.41
N LEU A 87 5.42 4.80 -19.35
CA LEU A 87 6.20 5.85 -18.71
C LEU A 87 6.34 5.59 -17.22
N LEU A 88 5.26 5.26 -16.53
CA LEU A 88 5.31 4.89 -15.10
C LEU A 88 6.19 3.66 -14.87
N LEU A 89 6.02 2.62 -15.69
CA LEU A 89 6.84 1.40 -15.63
C LEU A 89 8.33 1.70 -15.81
N ALA A 90 8.68 2.58 -16.76
CA ALA A 90 10.06 3.02 -16.97
C ALA A 90 10.60 3.74 -15.72
N ILE A 91 9.80 4.64 -15.14
CA ILE A 91 10.17 5.37 -13.92
C ILE A 91 10.37 4.41 -12.75
N LEU A 92 9.42 3.52 -12.47
CA LEU A 92 9.54 2.52 -11.39
C LEU A 92 10.75 1.61 -11.57
N THR A 93 10.97 1.15 -12.82
CA THR A 93 12.14 0.34 -13.19
C THR A 93 13.44 1.07 -12.92
N LEU A 94 13.54 2.34 -13.30
CA LEU A 94 14.75 3.15 -13.10
C LEU A 94 15.00 3.41 -11.61
N VAL A 95 13.98 3.78 -10.85
CA VAL A 95 14.11 4.07 -9.42
C VAL A 95 14.53 2.85 -8.63
N PHE A 96 13.97 1.70 -8.89
CA PHE A 96 14.38 0.45 -8.25
C PHE A 96 15.75 -0.02 -8.72
N SER A 97 16.05 0.09 -10.02
CA SER A 97 17.24 -0.49 -10.65
C SER A 97 18.49 0.36 -10.49
N LEU A 98 18.35 1.69 -10.53
CA LEU A 98 19.50 2.60 -10.53
C LEU A 98 20.32 2.55 -9.23
N PRO A 99 19.73 2.57 -8.03
CA PRO A 99 20.49 2.41 -6.79
C PRO A 99 21.27 1.09 -6.74
N LEU A 100 20.62 -0.01 -7.13
CA LEU A 100 21.27 -1.32 -7.17
C LEU A 100 22.43 -1.37 -8.14
N TYR A 101 22.27 -0.76 -9.32
CA TYR A 101 23.31 -0.75 -10.34
C TYR A 101 24.49 0.13 -9.97
N LEU A 102 24.25 1.35 -9.51
CA LEU A 102 25.28 2.32 -9.15
C LEU A 102 26.11 1.84 -7.95
N LEU A 103 25.46 1.33 -6.92
CA LEU A 103 26.14 0.82 -5.74
C LEU A 103 26.99 -0.41 -6.08
N LYS A 104 26.52 -1.24 -7.01
CA LYS A 104 27.25 -2.41 -7.45
C LYS A 104 28.50 -2.09 -8.27
N ILE A 105 28.44 -1.16 -9.24
CA ILE A 105 29.59 -0.82 -10.10
C ILE A 105 30.77 -0.33 -9.26
N ARG A 106 30.53 0.54 -8.29
CA ARG A 106 31.61 1.15 -7.50
C ARG A 106 32.19 0.24 -6.42
N LEU A 107 31.37 -0.62 -5.84
CA LEU A 107 31.75 -1.35 -4.62
C LEU A 107 32.09 -2.82 -4.85
N PHE A 108 31.53 -3.47 -5.88
CA PHE A 108 31.63 -4.93 -6.06
C PHE A 108 32.70 -5.44 -7.03
N ASN A 109 33.19 -4.62 -7.95
CA ASN A 109 34.16 -5.14 -8.91
C ASN A 109 35.47 -5.65 -8.26
N ASP A 110 35.67 -5.30 -6.98
CA ASP A 110 36.91 -5.61 -6.24
C ASP A 110 36.69 -6.30 -4.89
N PHE A 111 35.47 -6.76 -4.58
CA PHE A 111 35.20 -7.35 -3.27
C PHE A 111 35.65 -8.83 -3.18
N ARG A 112 36.59 -9.10 -2.31
CA ARG A 112 36.96 -10.45 -1.84
C ARG A 112 36.36 -10.67 -0.45
N TYR A 113 35.06 -10.97 -0.39
CA TYR A 113 34.34 -11.15 0.88
C TYR A 113 34.41 -12.57 1.44
N GLU A 114 34.33 -12.64 2.77
CA GLU A 114 33.63 -13.75 3.40
C GLU A 114 32.14 -13.72 2.96
N LYS A 115 31.65 -14.91 2.59
CA LYS A 115 30.30 -15.05 1.96
C LYS A 115 29.16 -14.57 2.83
N SER A 116 29.31 -14.61 4.15
CA SER A 116 28.32 -14.12 5.12
C SER A 116 28.12 -12.61 5.02
N ILE A 117 29.19 -11.83 4.91
CA ILE A 117 29.13 -10.37 4.78
C ILE A 117 28.42 -9.96 3.47
N GLU A 118 28.70 -10.71 2.38
CA GLU A 118 28.07 -10.47 1.08
C GLU A 118 26.53 -10.60 1.15
N ILE A 119 26.01 -11.61 1.87
CA ILE A 119 24.57 -11.83 2.02
C ILE A 119 23.90 -10.62 2.69
N PHE A 120 24.43 -10.15 3.82
CA PHE A 120 23.89 -8.99 4.52
C PHE A 120 23.99 -7.71 3.69
N TYR A 121 25.12 -7.51 2.99
CA TYR A 121 25.31 -6.35 2.16
C TYR A 121 24.33 -6.30 0.98
N VAL A 122 24.14 -7.40 0.25
CA VAL A 122 23.20 -7.46 -0.88
C VAL A 122 21.78 -7.25 -0.42
N SER A 123 21.38 -7.86 0.70
CA SER A 123 20.05 -7.68 1.28
C SER A 123 19.80 -6.23 1.70
N SER A 124 20.83 -5.58 2.25
CA SER A 124 20.78 -4.16 2.62
C SER A 124 20.66 -3.24 1.42
N LEU A 125 21.30 -3.56 0.29
CA LEU A 125 21.12 -2.79 -0.95
C LEU A 125 19.70 -2.89 -1.50
N LEU A 126 19.10 -4.09 -1.42
CA LEU A 126 17.74 -4.31 -1.90
C LEU A 126 16.70 -3.53 -1.08
N ILE A 127 16.82 -3.52 0.26
CA ILE A 127 15.89 -2.76 1.09
C ILE A 127 16.06 -1.24 0.93
N ILE A 128 17.28 -0.74 0.69
CA ILE A 128 17.51 0.67 0.38
C ILE A 128 16.92 1.03 -1.01
N SER A 129 17.01 0.11 -1.97
CA SER A 129 16.36 0.29 -3.28
C SER A 129 14.83 0.31 -3.15
N GLU A 130 14.24 -0.55 -2.31
CA GLU A 130 12.81 -0.51 -1.97
C GLU A 130 12.44 0.83 -1.30
N TRP A 131 13.25 1.29 -0.36
CA TRP A 131 13.01 2.55 0.35
C TRP A 131 12.90 3.75 -0.60
N SER A 132 13.65 3.75 -1.72
CA SER A 132 13.57 4.83 -2.71
C SER A 132 12.18 4.96 -3.35
N MET A 133 11.37 3.89 -3.35
CA MET A 133 10.00 3.89 -3.89
C MET A 133 9.04 4.78 -3.08
N TYR A 134 9.35 5.06 -1.81
CA TYR A 134 8.52 5.92 -0.96
C TYR A 134 8.66 7.42 -1.26
N PHE A 135 9.64 7.81 -2.04
CA PHE A 135 9.94 9.22 -2.33
C PHE A 135 9.65 9.64 -3.77
N LEU A 136 9.62 8.68 -4.68
CA LEU A 136 9.40 8.98 -6.09
C LEU A 136 7.95 9.38 -6.34
N LEU A 137 7.73 10.51 -7.05
CA LEU A 137 6.38 10.99 -7.37
C LEU A 137 5.47 11.00 -6.13
N ASN A 138 5.95 11.56 -5.03
CA ASN A 138 5.33 11.50 -3.70
C ASN A 138 5.18 10.08 -3.12
N GLY A 139 5.85 9.09 -3.70
CA GLY A 139 5.86 7.70 -3.29
C GLY A 139 4.91 6.81 -4.07
N VAL A 140 5.40 5.63 -4.43
CA VAL A 140 4.62 4.53 -5.02
C VAL A 140 4.94 3.24 -4.28
N PRO A 141 4.60 3.13 -2.97
CA PRO A 141 4.90 1.95 -2.15
C PRO A 141 3.88 0.84 -2.39
N TRP A 142 3.85 0.31 -3.60
CA TRP A 142 2.96 -0.77 -4.00
C TRP A 142 3.75 -2.06 -4.21
N ILE A 143 3.11 -3.23 -4.07
CA ILE A 143 3.74 -4.56 -4.18
C ILE A 143 5.05 -4.68 -3.36
N ILE A 144 5.05 -4.15 -2.14
CA ILE A 144 6.17 -4.25 -1.20
C ILE A 144 6.31 -5.72 -0.76
N PRO A 145 7.47 -6.38 -0.98
CA PRO A 145 7.60 -7.82 -0.75
C PRO A 145 7.21 -8.27 0.66
N GLY A 146 7.50 -7.45 1.67
CA GLY A 146 7.15 -7.76 3.04
C GLY A 146 5.67 -8.05 3.29
N THR A 147 4.74 -7.58 2.44
CA THR A 147 3.31 -7.82 2.59
C THR A 147 2.92 -9.30 2.44
N ILE A 148 3.72 -10.11 1.75
CA ILE A 148 3.41 -11.53 1.54
C ILE A 148 3.41 -12.37 2.82
N PHE A 149 3.99 -11.86 3.92
CA PHE A 149 3.97 -12.58 5.20
C PHE A 149 2.61 -12.54 5.90
N LEU A 150 1.67 -11.75 5.39
CA LEU A 150 0.28 -11.77 5.87
C LEU A 150 -0.27 -13.20 5.87
N ASP A 151 -1.04 -13.59 6.91
CA ASP A 151 -1.60 -14.92 7.12
C ASP A 151 -0.56 -16.04 7.34
N THR A 152 0.71 -15.72 7.58
CA THR A 152 1.75 -16.69 7.88
C THR A 152 2.32 -16.50 9.29
N ILE A 153 3.03 -17.51 9.82
CA ILE A 153 3.69 -17.39 11.13
C ILE A 153 4.68 -16.22 11.17
N THR A 154 5.23 -15.82 10.04
CA THR A 154 6.16 -14.68 9.91
C THR A 154 5.49 -13.32 10.00
N GLN A 155 4.16 -13.22 9.91
CA GLN A 155 3.46 -11.94 10.13
C GLN A 155 3.72 -11.33 11.52
N ASN A 156 4.17 -12.16 12.50
CA ASN A 156 4.57 -11.69 13.83
C ASN A 156 5.79 -10.74 13.81
N LEU A 157 6.46 -10.56 12.66
CA LEU A 157 7.48 -9.52 12.46
C LEU A 157 6.88 -8.12 12.32
N TYR A 158 5.64 -7.98 11.85
CA TYR A 158 5.03 -6.67 11.59
C TYR A 158 4.93 -5.78 12.84
N PRO A 159 4.48 -6.26 14.02
CA PRO A 159 4.43 -5.44 15.22
C PRO A 159 5.82 -5.01 15.74
N ILE A 160 6.90 -5.65 15.27
CA ILE A 160 8.28 -5.39 15.72
C ILE A 160 9.02 -4.49 14.72
N LEU A 161 9.10 -4.89 13.47
CA LEU A 161 9.94 -4.26 12.45
C LEU A 161 9.16 -3.65 11.28
N GLY A 162 7.83 -3.82 11.27
CA GLY A 162 6.96 -3.39 10.18
C GLY A 162 7.19 -4.18 8.88
N VAL A 163 6.51 -3.76 7.82
CA VAL A 163 6.64 -4.35 6.49
C VAL A 163 8.06 -4.25 5.94
N ALA A 164 8.80 -3.21 6.29
CA ALA A 164 10.19 -3.03 5.86
C ALA A 164 11.12 -4.10 6.44
N GLY A 165 10.95 -4.47 7.72
CA GLY A 165 11.70 -5.58 8.32
C GLY A 165 11.34 -6.92 7.70
N ALA A 166 10.06 -7.13 7.37
CA ALA A 166 9.60 -8.31 6.63
C ALA A 166 10.24 -8.38 5.23
N SER A 167 10.29 -7.25 4.49
CA SER A 167 10.99 -7.16 3.20
C SER A 167 12.48 -7.48 3.34
N PHE A 168 13.16 -6.92 4.34
CA PHE A 168 14.57 -7.22 4.58
C PHE A 168 14.81 -8.73 4.78
N PHE A 169 13.92 -9.38 5.53
CA PHE A 169 14.00 -10.82 5.77
C PHE A 169 13.80 -11.64 4.48
N ILE A 170 12.88 -11.21 3.60
CA ILE A 170 12.71 -11.83 2.28
C ILE A 170 13.97 -11.67 1.43
N TYR A 171 14.55 -10.48 1.39
CA TYR A 171 15.80 -10.23 0.65
C TYR A 171 16.96 -11.05 1.19
N PHE A 172 17.05 -11.18 2.52
CA PHE A 172 18.07 -11.99 3.18
C PHE A 172 17.97 -13.47 2.78
N LEU A 173 16.78 -14.06 2.89
CA LEU A 173 16.56 -15.46 2.50
C LEU A 173 16.75 -15.68 1.00
N SER A 174 16.30 -14.74 0.17
CA SER A 174 16.51 -14.81 -1.28
C SER A 174 17.98 -14.72 -1.67
N THR A 175 18.77 -13.90 -0.95
CA THR A 175 20.21 -13.79 -1.17
C THR A 175 20.94 -15.05 -0.74
N LEU A 176 20.55 -15.61 0.40
CA LEU A 176 21.07 -16.91 0.88
C LEU A 176 20.77 -18.02 -0.15
N LEU A 177 19.53 -18.10 -0.62
CA LEU A 177 19.11 -19.06 -1.63
C LEU A 177 19.91 -18.88 -2.95
N ALA A 178 20.11 -17.64 -3.40
CA ALA A 178 20.91 -17.34 -4.60
C ALA A 178 22.37 -17.78 -4.44
N SER A 179 22.98 -17.53 -3.28
CA SER A 179 24.39 -17.86 -2.99
C SER A 179 24.65 -19.36 -3.05
N VAL A 180 23.69 -20.14 -2.57
CA VAL A 180 23.78 -21.61 -2.56
C VAL A 180 23.37 -22.21 -3.91
N TRP A 181 22.38 -21.64 -4.59
CA TRP A 181 21.92 -22.10 -5.91
C TRP A 181 23.06 -22.20 -6.93
N ILE A 182 24.02 -21.28 -6.84
CA ILE A 182 25.16 -21.25 -7.75
C ILE A 182 26.13 -22.37 -7.48
N LYS A 183 26.32 -22.74 -6.21
CA LYS A 183 27.29 -23.74 -5.79
C LYS A 183 26.76 -25.15 -5.92
N ASN A 184 25.54 -25.38 -5.44
CA ASN A 184 24.94 -26.70 -5.40
C ASN A 184 23.40 -26.58 -5.42
N LYS A 185 22.78 -26.95 -6.54
CA LYS A 185 21.33 -26.94 -6.69
C LYS A 185 20.61 -27.80 -5.66
N LYS A 186 21.18 -28.95 -5.26
CA LYS A 186 20.57 -29.84 -4.27
C LYS A 186 20.47 -29.18 -2.90
N ILE A 187 21.52 -28.46 -2.48
CA ILE A 187 21.49 -27.71 -1.21
C ILE A 187 20.50 -26.54 -1.30
N ALA A 188 20.32 -25.90 -2.47
CA ALA A 188 19.32 -24.86 -2.66
C ALA A 188 17.90 -25.35 -2.40
N TYR A 189 17.56 -26.57 -2.84
CA TYR A 189 16.25 -27.19 -2.52
C TYR A 189 16.10 -27.40 -1.00
N LEU A 190 17.14 -27.84 -0.29
CA LEU A 190 17.10 -28.03 1.17
C LEU A 190 16.89 -26.69 1.91
N ILE A 191 17.43 -25.58 1.43
CA ILE A 191 17.21 -24.25 2.01
C ILE A 191 15.78 -23.74 1.68
N PHE A 192 15.21 -24.16 0.57
CA PHE A 192 13.85 -23.76 0.21
C PHE A 192 12.78 -24.36 1.14
N ILE A 193 13.04 -25.54 1.73
CA ILE A 193 12.12 -26.18 2.69
C ILE A 193 11.85 -25.32 3.93
N PRO A 194 12.86 -24.80 4.67
CA PRO A 194 12.61 -23.89 5.78
C PRO A 194 11.87 -22.62 5.38
N ILE A 195 12.12 -22.09 4.18
CA ILE A 195 11.38 -20.93 3.67
C ILE A 195 9.88 -21.25 3.56
N VAL A 196 9.53 -22.42 3.04
CA VAL A 196 8.12 -22.85 2.95
C VAL A 196 7.51 -23.04 4.34
N ILE A 197 8.28 -23.56 5.31
CA ILE A 197 7.82 -23.70 6.72
C ILE A 197 7.49 -22.32 7.32
N LEU A 198 8.29 -21.29 7.06
CA LEU A 198 8.04 -19.92 7.53
C LEU A 198 6.76 -19.30 6.95
N LEU A 199 6.26 -19.86 5.86
CA LEU A 199 5.03 -19.42 5.19
C LEU A 199 3.79 -20.24 5.60
N LEU A 200 3.90 -21.15 6.56
CA LEU A 200 2.74 -21.87 7.09
C LEU A 200 1.73 -20.88 7.71
N PRO A 201 0.43 -21.23 7.69
CA PRO A 201 -0.61 -20.37 8.24
C PRO A 201 -0.34 -19.97 9.70
N ASN A 202 -0.67 -18.74 10.05
CA ASN A 202 -0.62 -18.27 11.43
C ASN A 202 -1.77 -18.87 12.23
N THR A 203 -1.51 -19.19 13.50
CA THR A 203 -2.58 -19.58 14.41
C THR A 203 -3.23 -18.33 14.99
N PRO A 204 -4.57 -18.27 15.06
CA PRO A 204 -5.27 -17.14 15.68
C PRO A 204 -4.80 -16.94 17.12
N LYS A 205 -4.52 -15.69 17.49
CA LYS A 205 -4.24 -15.33 18.89
C LYS A 205 -5.53 -15.27 19.69
N GLU A 206 -5.43 -15.44 21.02
CA GLU A 206 -6.57 -15.31 21.93
C GLU A 206 -7.26 -13.95 21.78
N LYS A 207 -8.59 -13.95 22.00
CA LYS A 207 -9.41 -12.75 21.91
C LYS A 207 -9.00 -11.77 23.03
N ASP A 208 -8.63 -10.56 22.62
CA ASP A 208 -8.38 -9.44 23.54
C ASP A 208 -9.69 -9.08 24.30
N GLN A 209 -9.58 -8.77 25.60
CA GLN A 209 -10.71 -8.36 26.47
C GLN A 209 -10.98 -6.84 26.43
N SER A 210 -10.47 -6.12 25.44
CA SER A 210 -10.67 -4.67 25.29
C SER A 210 -12.15 -4.30 25.12
N LYS A 211 -12.51 -3.07 25.48
CA LYS A 211 -13.85 -2.51 25.28
C LYS A 211 -14.27 -2.64 23.81
N SER A 212 -15.44 -3.18 23.57
CA SER A 212 -16.05 -3.30 22.24
C SER A 212 -17.05 -2.17 22.01
N ILE A 213 -17.15 -1.70 20.77
CA ILE A 213 -18.17 -0.77 20.28
C ILE A 213 -18.83 -1.33 19.02
N ASN A 214 -20.11 -1.05 18.83
CA ASN A 214 -20.85 -1.44 17.63
C ASN A 214 -20.68 -0.38 16.54
N ILE A 215 -20.46 -0.82 15.33
CA ILE A 215 -20.21 0.06 14.18
C ILE A 215 -21.01 -0.37 12.96
N SER A 216 -21.29 0.57 12.08
CA SER A 216 -21.84 0.30 10.75
C SER A 216 -20.97 0.93 9.67
N ILE A 217 -20.79 0.22 8.55
CA ILE A 217 -20.04 0.67 7.38
C ILE A 217 -20.97 0.67 6.19
N VAL A 218 -21.06 1.78 5.48
CA VAL A 218 -21.91 1.93 4.29
C VAL A 218 -21.05 1.76 3.03
N GLN A 219 -21.48 0.88 2.11
CA GLN A 219 -20.90 0.69 0.78
C GLN A 219 -21.97 0.91 -0.28
N PRO A 220 -22.00 2.07 -0.97
CA PRO A 220 -23.07 2.39 -1.93
C PRO A 220 -22.88 1.73 -3.30
N SER A 221 -21.68 1.35 -3.69
CA SER A 221 -21.32 0.81 -5.01
C SER A 221 -21.79 1.70 -6.17
N SER A 222 -21.66 3.03 -6.02
CA SER A 222 -22.11 4.02 -7.00
C SER A 222 -21.19 4.08 -8.22
N ASP A 223 -21.76 4.38 -9.39
CA ASP A 223 -21.00 4.59 -10.62
C ASP A 223 -20.27 5.93 -10.59
N PRO A 224 -18.92 5.95 -10.63
CA PRO A 224 -18.13 7.17 -10.57
C PRO A 224 -18.30 8.07 -11.81
N PHE A 225 -18.71 7.53 -12.96
CA PHE A 225 -18.94 8.32 -14.18
C PHE A 225 -20.21 9.15 -14.11
N LEU A 226 -21.20 8.65 -13.40
CA LEU A 226 -22.49 9.33 -13.29
C LEU A 226 -22.49 10.37 -12.19
N LYS A 227 -21.58 10.30 -11.23
CA LYS A 227 -21.53 11.12 -10.03
C LYS A 227 -21.66 12.63 -10.27
N TYR A 228 -21.07 13.15 -11.34
CA TYR A 228 -21.10 14.58 -11.68
C TYR A 228 -22.09 14.93 -12.80
N THR A 229 -22.92 13.98 -13.23
CA THR A 229 -23.97 14.26 -14.22
C THR A 229 -25.17 14.92 -13.58
N SER A 230 -25.82 15.84 -14.32
CA SER A 230 -27.03 16.50 -13.85
C SER A 230 -28.15 15.47 -13.58
N GLY A 231 -28.77 15.52 -12.42
CA GLY A 231 -29.82 14.59 -11.99
C GLY A 231 -29.34 13.36 -11.21
N TYR A 232 -28.07 12.96 -11.34
CA TYR A 232 -27.57 11.79 -10.59
C TYR A 232 -27.25 12.08 -9.11
N LYS A 233 -27.09 13.37 -8.78
CA LYS A 233 -26.90 13.82 -7.39
C LYS A 233 -27.98 13.31 -6.45
N SER A 234 -29.27 13.50 -6.80
CA SER A 234 -30.39 13.04 -6.00
C SER A 234 -30.44 11.51 -5.86
N SER A 235 -30.02 10.80 -6.90
CA SER A 235 -29.92 9.34 -6.87
C SER A 235 -28.85 8.84 -5.87
N ILE A 236 -27.68 9.50 -5.80
CA ILE A 236 -26.63 9.17 -4.81
C ILE A 236 -27.14 9.43 -3.40
N GLU A 237 -27.76 10.60 -3.15
CA GLU A 237 -28.31 10.93 -1.83
C GLU A 237 -29.39 9.94 -1.42
N THR A 238 -30.32 9.60 -2.33
CA THR A 238 -31.38 8.64 -2.05
C THR A 238 -30.82 7.27 -1.71
N ASN A 239 -29.85 6.77 -2.51
CA ASN A 239 -29.19 5.50 -2.25
C ASN A 239 -28.51 5.47 -0.87
N LEU A 240 -27.79 6.53 -0.49
CA LEU A 240 -27.14 6.62 0.82
C LEU A 240 -28.15 6.64 1.96
N ILE A 241 -29.29 7.33 1.80
CA ILE A 241 -30.36 7.38 2.80
C ILE A 241 -31.05 6.01 2.92
N GLU A 242 -31.34 5.36 1.80
CA GLU A 242 -31.94 4.02 1.79
C GLU A 242 -31.02 3.01 2.50
N LEU A 243 -29.71 3.02 2.18
CA LEU A 243 -28.73 2.19 2.87
C LEU A 243 -28.64 2.53 4.37
N SER A 244 -28.83 3.80 4.73
CA SER A 244 -28.78 4.20 6.13
C SER A 244 -29.95 3.63 6.95
N ALA A 245 -31.01 3.16 6.31
CA ALA A 245 -32.10 2.45 6.99
C ALA A 245 -31.69 1.04 7.46
N ASP A 246 -30.65 0.45 6.87
CA ASP A 246 -30.13 -0.86 7.24
C ASP A 246 -29.07 -0.80 8.37
N ILE A 247 -28.76 0.42 8.86
CA ILE A 247 -27.85 0.62 9.99
C ILE A 247 -28.51 0.09 11.28
N ALA A 248 -27.78 -0.76 12.00
CA ALA A 248 -28.29 -1.33 13.23
C ALA A 248 -28.59 -0.25 14.29
N ASP A 249 -29.72 -0.39 15.01
CA ASP A 249 -30.16 0.56 16.04
C ASP A 249 -29.10 0.78 17.13
N ASN A 250 -28.39 -0.28 17.51
CA ASN A 250 -27.34 -0.27 18.53
C ASN A 250 -25.96 0.18 18.01
N SER A 251 -25.84 0.62 16.75
CA SER A 251 -24.59 1.14 16.20
C SER A 251 -24.25 2.49 16.84
N GLU A 252 -23.02 2.61 17.35
CA GLU A 252 -22.49 3.82 17.97
C GLU A 252 -21.72 4.70 16.97
N LEU A 253 -21.20 4.08 15.89
CA LEU A 253 -20.40 4.72 14.85
C LEU A 253 -20.88 4.28 13.46
N VAL A 254 -21.05 5.25 12.58
CA VAL A 254 -21.34 5.01 11.16
C VAL A 254 -20.25 5.61 10.31
N VAL A 255 -19.71 4.82 9.37
CA VAL A 255 -18.63 5.25 8.46
C VAL A 255 -19.10 5.18 7.02
N TYR A 256 -19.10 6.34 6.36
CA TYR A 256 -19.36 6.49 4.93
C TYR A 256 -18.05 6.55 4.13
N PRO A 257 -18.05 6.19 2.84
CA PRO A 257 -16.84 6.11 2.04
C PRO A 257 -16.25 7.48 1.65
N GLU A 258 -15.14 7.45 0.91
CA GLU A 258 -14.38 8.60 0.41
C GLU A 258 -15.20 9.42 -0.58
N ALA A 259 -15.42 10.70 -0.24
CA ALA A 259 -15.99 11.72 -1.12
C ALA A 259 -17.14 11.22 -2.01
N GLU A 260 -18.10 10.49 -1.45
CA GLU A 260 -19.21 9.90 -2.21
C GLU A 260 -20.13 10.97 -2.79
N LEU A 261 -20.38 12.02 -2.05
CA LEU A 261 -21.24 13.11 -2.49
C LEU A 261 -20.52 14.02 -3.51
N PRO A 262 -21.21 14.50 -4.57
CA PRO A 262 -20.61 15.31 -5.63
C PRO A 262 -20.45 16.81 -5.28
N TYR A 263 -20.58 17.18 -4.02
CA TYR A 263 -20.52 18.55 -3.54
C TYR A 263 -19.64 18.67 -2.29
N ALA A 264 -19.25 19.91 -1.99
CA ALA A 264 -18.31 20.16 -0.91
C ALA A 264 -18.99 20.26 0.45
N LEU A 265 -18.20 20.08 1.50
CA LEU A 265 -18.56 20.19 2.90
C LEU A 265 -19.26 21.51 3.25
N GLU A 266 -18.83 22.62 2.63
CA GLU A 266 -19.35 23.97 2.89
C GLU A 266 -20.66 24.27 2.17
N SER A 267 -21.18 23.36 1.37
CA SER A 267 -22.41 23.56 0.61
C SER A 267 -23.66 23.34 1.46
N ASN A 268 -24.71 24.08 1.15
CA ASN A 268 -26.04 23.84 1.75
C ASN A 268 -26.55 22.42 1.47
N ASP A 269 -26.17 21.85 0.33
CA ASP A 269 -26.56 20.50 -0.02
C ASP A 269 -25.95 19.46 0.92
N PHE A 270 -24.69 19.66 1.36
CA PHE A 270 -24.04 18.79 2.33
C PHE A 270 -24.77 18.89 3.70
N ILE A 271 -25.05 20.10 4.15
CA ILE A 271 -25.79 20.33 5.42
C ILE A 271 -27.15 19.64 5.36
N ASN A 272 -27.92 19.88 4.29
CA ASN A 272 -29.24 19.27 4.09
C ASN A 272 -29.21 17.74 4.03
N PHE A 273 -28.09 17.14 3.52
CA PHE A 273 -27.90 15.70 3.55
C PHE A 273 -27.63 15.20 4.96
N ILE A 274 -26.72 15.84 5.70
CA ILE A 274 -26.38 15.45 7.08
C ILE A 274 -27.60 15.53 8.00
N ASP A 275 -28.47 16.55 7.85
CA ASP A 275 -29.70 16.72 8.64
C ASP A 275 -30.71 15.56 8.45
N LYS A 276 -30.56 14.76 7.38
CA LYS A 276 -31.39 13.55 7.15
C LYS A 276 -30.84 12.30 7.83
N LEU A 277 -29.62 12.33 8.35
CA LEU A 277 -28.98 11.19 9.01
C LEU A 277 -29.30 11.19 10.52
N ASP A 278 -29.18 10.01 11.14
CA ASP A 278 -29.41 9.82 12.56
C ASP A 278 -28.32 10.50 13.42
N SER A 279 -28.63 11.69 13.95
CA SER A 279 -27.73 12.49 14.78
C SER A 279 -27.40 11.86 16.15
N SER A 280 -28.04 10.77 16.55
CA SER A 280 -27.72 10.05 17.78
C SER A 280 -26.41 9.26 17.67
N LYS A 281 -25.99 8.96 16.45
CA LYS A 281 -24.79 8.18 16.13
C LYS A 281 -23.60 9.08 15.80
N THR A 282 -22.38 8.62 16.09
CA THR A 282 -21.17 9.29 15.60
C THR A 282 -21.02 9.01 14.10
N ILE A 283 -20.99 10.06 13.28
CA ILE A 283 -20.92 9.94 11.81
C ILE A 283 -19.55 10.40 11.31
N ILE A 284 -18.87 9.51 10.57
CA ILE A 284 -17.63 9.80 9.85
C ILE A 284 -17.91 9.68 8.36
N ILE A 285 -17.59 10.72 7.60
CA ILE A 285 -17.85 10.77 6.15
C ILE A 285 -16.71 11.41 5.39
N GLY A 286 -16.45 10.93 4.17
CA GLY A 286 -15.56 11.57 3.21
C GLY A 286 -16.27 12.67 2.43
N ALA A 287 -15.63 13.81 2.27
CA ALA A 287 -16.17 14.95 1.53
C ALA A 287 -15.08 15.78 0.87
N TRP A 288 -15.46 16.50 -0.18
CA TRP A 288 -14.64 17.60 -0.70
C TRP A 288 -14.69 18.78 0.26
N HIS A 289 -13.53 19.39 0.52
CA HIS A 289 -13.38 20.52 1.46
C HIS A 289 -12.59 21.65 0.84
N PHE A 290 -13.12 22.88 0.95
CA PHE A 290 -12.43 24.09 0.53
C PHE A 290 -11.87 24.83 1.75
N GLU A 291 -10.55 25.00 1.82
CA GLU A 291 -9.85 25.83 2.80
C GLU A 291 -8.91 26.77 2.05
N ASP A 292 -8.99 28.07 2.30
CA ASP A 292 -8.13 29.10 1.64
C ASP A 292 -8.10 28.99 0.10
N LYS A 293 -9.22 28.78 -0.52
CA LYS A 293 -9.39 28.57 -1.98
C LYS A 293 -8.70 27.31 -2.53
N LYS A 294 -8.29 26.39 -1.68
CA LYS A 294 -7.71 25.11 -2.04
C LYS A 294 -8.72 24.00 -1.83
N LEU A 295 -8.78 23.08 -2.78
CA LEU A 295 -9.61 21.88 -2.69
C LEU A 295 -8.83 20.77 -2.02
N TYR A 296 -9.45 20.10 -1.04
CA TYR A 296 -8.94 18.92 -0.35
C TYR A 296 -9.94 17.76 -0.45
N ASN A 297 -9.40 16.57 -0.50
CA ASN A 297 -10.14 15.33 -0.22
C ASN A 297 -10.05 15.08 1.29
N SER A 298 -11.18 15.06 1.98
CA SER A 298 -11.21 15.14 3.44
C SER A 298 -12.10 14.08 4.07
N MET A 299 -11.77 13.72 5.31
CA MET A 299 -12.61 12.94 6.23
C MET A 299 -13.03 13.86 7.37
N ILE A 300 -14.32 13.89 7.66
CA ILE A 300 -14.89 14.70 8.75
C ILE A 300 -15.60 13.83 9.77
N ASN A 301 -15.42 14.16 11.04
CA ASN A 301 -16.30 13.75 12.12
C ASN A 301 -17.40 14.81 12.29
N ILE A 302 -18.63 14.47 11.96
CA ILE A 302 -19.77 15.41 11.98
C ILE A 302 -20.03 15.94 13.41
N ASP A 303 -19.87 15.10 14.43
CA ASP A 303 -20.15 15.51 15.82
C ASP A 303 -19.19 16.58 16.34
N THR A 304 -17.92 16.52 15.94
CA THR A 304 -16.85 17.39 16.49
C THR A 304 -16.38 18.47 15.51
N GLY A 305 -16.76 18.34 14.24
CA GLY A 305 -16.27 19.20 13.16
C GLY A 305 -14.79 19.02 12.86
N GLN A 306 -14.11 18.00 13.43
CA GLN A 306 -12.71 17.75 13.16
C GLN A 306 -12.51 17.16 11.76
N ILE A 307 -11.58 17.73 11.00
CA ILE A 307 -11.30 17.39 9.62
C ILE A 307 -9.88 16.84 9.50
N TYR A 308 -9.72 15.80 8.68
CA TYR A 308 -8.44 15.28 8.19
C TYR A 308 -8.40 15.42 6.66
N ASN A 309 -7.37 16.06 6.15
CA ASN A 309 -7.13 16.24 4.71
C ASN A 309 -6.15 15.19 4.20
N LYS A 310 -6.47 14.51 3.12
CA LYS A 310 -5.65 13.45 2.50
C LYS A 310 -4.21 13.93 2.29
N ILE A 311 -3.24 13.14 2.76
CA ILE A 311 -1.81 13.50 2.70
C ILE A 311 -1.20 13.04 1.38
N HIS A 312 -1.44 11.79 1.00
CA HIS A 312 -0.83 11.17 -0.18
C HIS A 312 -1.83 11.07 -1.32
N LEU A 313 -1.64 11.93 -2.30
CA LEU A 313 -2.47 11.95 -3.50
C LEU A 313 -1.97 10.91 -4.51
N VAL A 314 -2.90 10.29 -5.24
CA VAL A 314 -2.58 9.33 -6.28
C VAL A 314 -2.01 10.07 -7.49
N PRO A 315 -0.75 9.75 -7.91
CA PRO A 315 -0.17 10.36 -9.10
C PRO A 315 -1.04 10.12 -10.33
N PHE A 316 -1.22 11.14 -11.15
CA PHE A 316 -2.05 11.17 -12.38
C PHE A 316 -3.57 11.01 -12.16
N GLY A 317 -4.03 10.70 -10.95
CA GLY A 317 -5.45 10.67 -10.61
C GLY A 317 -5.91 11.95 -9.92
N GLU A 318 -5.26 12.32 -8.83
CA GLU A 318 -5.63 13.47 -8.00
C GLU A 318 -4.69 14.66 -8.18
N TYR A 319 -3.49 14.44 -8.69
CA TYR A 319 -2.57 15.50 -9.10
C TYR A 319 -1.68 15.04 -10.26
N ILE A 320 -1.19 16.00 -11.03
CA ILE A 320 -0.31 15.73 -12.16
C ILE A 320 1.11 16.17 -11.78
N PRO A 321 2.05 15.22 -11.67
CA PRO A 321 3.45 15.55 -11.43
C PRO A 321 3.99 16.40 -12.60
N PHE A 322 4.66 17.51 -12.30
CA PHE A 322 5.37 18.38 -13.25
C PHE A 322 4.51 19.22 -14.21
N ILE A 323 3.15 19.30 -14.08
CA ILE A 323 2.38 19.81 -15.21
C ILE A 323 1.25 20.75 -14.80
N ALA A 324 1.58 21.97 -14.42
CA ALA A 324 0.71 23.11 -14.71
C ALA A 324 0.59 23.37 -16.25
N SER A 325 1.52 22.83 -17.05
CA SER A 325 1.67 23.08 -18.50
C SER A 325 1.02 22.04 -19.42
N LEU A 326 0.46 20.94 -18.93
CA LEU A 326 -0.28 19.95 -19.75
C LEU A 326 -1.81 20.04 -19.61
N ARG A 327 -2.32 20.91 -18.74
CA ARG A 327 -3.76 21.23 -18.71
C ARG A 327 -4.17 21.80 -20.06
N GLY A 328 -5.33 21.38 -20.54
CA GLY A 328 -5.83 21.75 -21.85
C GLY A 328 -5.31 20.91 -23.03
N LEU A 329 -4.32 20.01 -22.80
CA LEU A 329 -3.83 19.12 -23.85
C LEU A 329 -4.57 17.78 -23.90
N ILE A 330 -5.12 17.34 -22.78
CA ILE A 330 -5.83 16.05 -22.66
C ILE A 330 -6.96 16.21 -21.65
N SER A 331 -8.18 15.87 -22.03
CA SER A 331 -9.38 15.99 -21.18
C SER A 331 -9.29 15.23 -19.86
N PHE A 332 -8.48 14.17 -19.79
CA PHE A 332 -8.14 13.46 -18.54
C PHE A 332 -7.53 14.38 -17.47
N PHE A 333 -6.77 15.39 -17.89
CA PHE A 333 -6.11 16.31 -16.97
C PHE A 333 -6.99 17.50 -16.55
N ASP A 334 -8.17 17.62 -17.16
CA ASP A 334 -9.12 18.70 -16.90
C ASP A 334 -10.26 18.27 -15.96
N MET A 335 -10.21 17.04 -15.41
CA MET A 335 -11.22 16.57 -14.44
C MET A 335 -11.17 17.40 -13.15
N PRO A 336 -12.33 17.68 -12.51
CA PRO A 336 -12.40 18.48 -11.27
C PRO A 336 -11.46 17.96 -10.15
N MET A 337 -11.18 16.64 -10.15
CA MET A 337 -10.33 15.97 -9.15
C MET A 337 -8.82 16.15 -9.40
N SER A 338 -8.41 16.72 -10.54
CA SER A 338 -6.98 16.89 -10.88
C SER A 338 -6.31 18.10 -10.19
N ASP A 339 -7.01 18.80 -9.31
CA ASP A 339 -6.55 20.00 -8.61
C ASP A 339 -6.61 19.88 -7.08
N VAL A 340 -6.54 18.66 -6.57
CA VAL A 340 -6.57 18.39 -5.14
C VAL A 340 -5.24 18.78 -4.50
N ASN A 341 -5.30 19.40 -3.34
CA ASN A 341 -4.12 19.79 -2.58
C ASN A 341 -3.76 18.74 -1.51
N HIS A 342 -2.46 18.59 -1.25
CA HIS A 342 -1.98 17.74 -0.17
C HIS A 342 -2.35 18.31 1.19
N GLY A 343 -2.88 17.48 2.07
CA GLY A 343 -3.02 17.80 3.48
C GLY A 343 -1.67 17.99 4.19
N LYS A 344 -1.69 18.58 5.38
CA LYS A 344 -0.48 18.74 6.22
C LYS A 344 0.13 17.36 6.51
N GLN A 345 1.46 17.23 6.41
CA GLN A 345 2.20 15.99 6.62
C GLN A 345 2.01 15.37 8.03
N ARG A 346 1.66 16.17 9.01
CA ARG A 346 1.39 15.71 10.38
C ARG A 346 0.02 16.22 10.79
N GLN A 347 -0.93 15.33 10.77
CA GLN A 347 -2.26 15.56 11.31
C GLN A 347 -2.48 14.61 12.49
N LYS A 348 -3.21 15.09 13.48
CA LYS A 348 -3.50 14.31 14.69
C LYS A 348 -4.62 13.30 14.43
N SER A 349 -4.75 12.31 15.32
CA SER A 349 -5.95 11.50 15.43
C SER A 349 -7.18 12.38 15.64
N ILE A 350 -8.33 11.94 15.13
CA ILE A 350 -9.61 12.58 15.36
C ILE A 350 -10.22 11.99 16.65
N ASN A 351 -10.72 12.87 17.51
CA ASN A 351 -11.45 12.48 18.70
C ASN A 351 -12.93 12.30 18.37
N SER A 352 -13.56 11.30 18.97
CA SER A 352 -15.00 11.08 18.91
C SER A 352 -15.54 10.75 20.29
N LYS A 353 -16.86 10.71 20.44
CA LYS A 353 -17.54 10.31 21.70
C LYS A 353 -17.18 8.89 22.13
N ILE A 354 -16.81 8.04 21.17
CA ILE A 354 -16.54 6.61 21.39
C ILE A 354 -15.04 6.29 21.56
N GLY A 355 -14.15 7.21 21.20
CA GLY A 355 -12.70 7.06 21.27
C GLY A 355 -11.96 7.84 20.18
N ALA A 356 -10.65 7.91 20.29
CA ALA A 356 -9.80 8.54 19.29
C ALA A 356 -9.43 7.53 18.18
N PHE A 357 -9.53 7.96 16.93
CA PHE A 357 -9.16 7.13 15.78
C PHE A 357 -8.11 7.78 14.87
N SER A 358 -7.38 6.94 14.15
CA SER A 358 -6.45 7.33 13.11
C SER A 358 -7.21 7.49 11.79
N PRO A 359 -7.37 8.71 11.25
CA PRO A 359 -8.01 8.93 9.95
C PRO A 359 -7.03 8.67 8.83
N LEU A 360 -7.47 7.94 7.79
CA LEU A 360 -6.71 7.65 6.57
C LEU A 360 -7.66 7.66 5.37
N ILE A 361 -7.25 8.30 4.29
CA ILE A 361 -8.04 8.36 3.06
C ILE A 361 -7.31 7.58 1.96
N CYS A 362 -7.93 6.50 1.48
CA CYS A 362 -7.53 5.73 0.31
C CYS A 362 -6.03 5.40 0.33
N TYR A 363 -5.25 6.00 -0.55
CA TYR A 363 -3.83 5.78 -0.77
C TYR A 363 -2.94 6.06 0.46
N ASP A 364 -3.39 6.86 1.45
CA ASP A 364 -2.65 7.09 2.69
C ASP A 364 -2.28 5.78 3.41
N ILE A 365 -3.11 4.74 3.29
CA ILE A 365 -2.89 3.43 3.92
C ILE A 365 -1.64 2.73 3.39
N ALA A 366 -1.18 3.07 2.18
CA ALA A 366 0.01 2.49 1.58
C ALA A 366 1.31 2.99 2.26
N PHE A 367 1.26 4.11 2.99
CA PHE A 367 2.42 4.76 3.61
C PHE A 367 2.59 4.39 5.09
N PRO A 368 3.51 3.47 5.43
CA PRO A 368 3.65 2.95 6.80
C PRO A 368 3.88 4.02 7.85
N ASN A 369 4.68 5.06 7.52
CA ASN A 369 4.99 6.11 8.48
C ASN A 369 3.82 7.05 8.74
N THR A 370 3.01 7.35 7.73
CA THR A 370 1.79 8.16 7.87
C THR A 370 0.81 7.45 8.79
N VAL A 371 0.54 6.16 8.53
CA VAL A 371 -0.31 5.33 9.40
C VAL A 371 0.23 5.28 10.82
N ARG A 372 1.53 5.05 10.99
CA ARG A 372 2.17 5.01 12.30
C ARG A 372 2.01 6.31 13.08
N LEU A 373 2.25 7.45 12.44
CA LEU A 373 2.18 8.76 13.09
C LEU A 373 0.77 9.14 13.51
N SER A 374 -0.24 8.82 12.70
CA SER A 374 -1.64 9.04 13.04
C SER A 374 -2.14 8.11 14.16
N ASN A 375 -1.43 6.99 14.40
CA ASN A 375 -1.75 6.01 15.44
C ASN A 375 -1.03 6.21 16.79
N ILE A 376 -0.39 7.36 17.02
CA ILE A 376 0.31 7.62 18.29
C ILE A 376 -0.66 7.67 19.47
N SER A 377 -1.84 8.24 19.26
CA SER A 377 -2.87 8.46 20.29
C SER A 377 -4.25 7.89 19.91
N SER A 378 -4.33 7.04 18.91
CA SER A 378 -5.59 6.42 18.48
C SER A 378 -5.81 5.07 19.12
N GLN A 379 -7.08 4.65 19.19
CA GLN A 379 -7.52 3.35 19.69
C GLN A 379 -7.92 2.40 18.56
N PHE A 380 -8.26 2.94 17.38
CA PHE A 380 -8.59 2.19 16.16
C PHE A 380 -8.26 3.02 14.93
N ILE A 381 -8.39 2.43 13.74
CA ILE A 381 -8.10 3.07 12.45
C ILE A 381 -9.40 3.15 11.65
N ILE A 382 -9.64 4.28 10.98
CA ILE A 382 -10.66 4.40 9.94
C ILE A 382 -9.96 4.70 8.62
N ASN A 383 -10.17 3.85 7.62
CA ASN A 383 -9.71 4.04 6.25
C ASN A 383 -10.94 4.13 5.34
N ILE A 384 -11.26 5.33 4.87
CA ILE A 384 -12.24 5.52 3.80
C ILE A 384 -11.55 5.49 2.45
N SER A 385 -12.20 4.91 1.43
CA SER A 385 -11.59 4.73 0.11
C SER A 385 -12.61 4.76 -1.02
N ASN A 386 -12.12 5.04 -2.22
CA ASN A 386 -12.85 4.81 -3.45
C ASN A 386 -12.02 3.88 -4.36
N ASP A 387 -12.27 2.59 -4.25
CA ASP A 387 -11.54 1.57 -5.01
C ASP A 387 -12.14 1.31 -6.41
N THR A 388 -13.16 2.06 -6.80
CA THR A 388 -13.78 1.98 -8.15
C THR A 388 -12.74 2.17 -9.25
N TRP A 389 -11.74 3.05 -9.01
CA TRP A 389 -10.64 3.32 -9.93
C TRP A 389 -9.83 2.10 -10.38
N PHE A 390 -9.82 1.05 -9.60
CA PHE A 390 -9.11 -0.19 -9.95
C PHE A 390 -9.90 -1.09 -10.90
N GLY A 391 -11.21 -0.83 -11.11
CA GLY A 391 -12.08 -1.74 -11.85
C GLY A 391 -12.01 -3.18 -11.32
N SER A 392 -12.12 -4.16 -12.21
CA SER A 392 -12.02 -5.59 -11.89
C SER A 392 -10.59 -6.14 -11.89
N SER A 393 -9.59 -5.27 -11.67
CA SER A 393 -8.18 -5.64 -11.65
C SER A 393 -7.72 -6.24 -10.32
N ILE A 394 -6.41 -6.52 -10.21
CA ILE A 394 -5.78 -7.00 -8.96
C ILE A 394 -5.62 -5.92 -7.89
N GLY A 395 -5.82 -4.64 -8.23
CA GLY A 395 -5.59 -3.49 -7.34
C GLY A 395 -6.33 -3.54 -6.02
N PRO A 396 -7.67 -3.76 -5.99
CA PRO A 396 -8.45 -3.79 -4.76
C PRO A 396 -7.97 -4.86 -3.76
N TYR A 397 -7.58 -6.03 -4.24
CA TYR A 397 -7.06 -7.12 -3.40
C TYR A 397 -5.74 -6.75 -2.74
N GLN A 398 -4.84 -6.12 -3.50
CA GLN A 398 -3.55 -5.63 -2.97
C GLN A 398 -3.77 -4.50 -1.96
N HIS A 399 -4.72 -3.61 -2.22
CA HIS A 399 -5.05 -2.50 -1.33
C HIS A 399 -5.64 -2.98 0.00
N LEU A 400 -6.50 -4.00 -0.03
CA LEU A 400 -7.03 -4.65 1.17
C LEU A 400 -5.90 -5.31 1.99
N ASP A 401 -5.00 -6.05 1.37
CA ASP A 401 -3.87 -6.68 2.07
C ASP A 401 -2.94 -5.65 2.71
N ILE A 402 -2.71 -4.50 2.05
CA ILE A 402 -1.98 -3.38 2.66
C ILE A 402 -2.68 -2.92 3.93
N ALA A 403 -4.00 -2.70 3.90
CA ALA A 403 -4.76 -2.28 5.08
C ALA A 403 -4.67 -3.29 6.23
N ARG A 404 -4.74 -4.60 5.93
CA ARG A 404 -4.57 -5.69 6.90
C ARG A 404 -3.20 -5.64 7.58
N VAL A 405 -2.14 -5.41 6.82
CA VAL A 405 -0.78 -5.25 7.37
C VAL A 405 -0.70 -4.04 8.30
N ARG A 406 -1.34 -2.90 7.95
CA ARG A 406 -1.35 -1.71 8.82
C ARG A 406 -2.04 -1.96 10.15
N ALA A 407 -3.13 -2.74 10.17
CA ALA A 407 -3.81 -3.14 11.42
C ALA A 407 -2.84 -3.90 12.35
N ILE A 408 -2.09 -4.86 11.82
CA ILE A 408 -1.12 -5.66 12.58
C ILE A 408 0.05 -4.80 13.07
N GLU A 409 0.65 -3.98 12.19
CA GLU A 409 1.79 -3.13 12.52
C GLU A 409 1.52 -2.21 13.71
N ASN A 410 0.29 -1.70 13.80
CA ASN A 410 -0.11 -0.73 14.81
C ASN A 410 -0.87 -1.37 15.98
N ASN A 411 -1.18 -2.68 15.94
CA ASN A 411 -2.02 -3.37 16.91
C ASN A 411 -3.38 -2.69 17.10
N LYS A 412 -4.07 -2.37 15.99
CA LYS A 412 -5.36 -1.67 15.98
C LYS A 412 -6.36 -2.40 15.12
N TRP A 413 -7.63 -2.39 15.55
CA TRP A 413 -8.74 -2.71 14.68
C TRP A 413 -8.85 -1.64 13.59
N LEU A 414 -9.25 -2.04 12.40
CA LEU A 414 -9.37 -1.16 11.24
C LEU A 414 -10.76 -1.30 10.63
N ILE A 415 -11.44 -0.17 10.50
CA ILE A 415 -12.68 -0.01 9.76
C ILE A 415 -12.31 0.50 8.36
N ARG A 416 -12.64 -0.26 7.33
CA ARG A 416 -12.48 0.14 5.94
C ARG A 416 -13.83 0.32 5.29
N SER A 417 -14.17 1.55 4.90
CA SER A 417 -15.37 1.88 4.12
C SER A 417 -14.95 2.28 2.72
N THR A 418 -15.47 1.58 1.71
CA THR A 418 -15.17 1.87 0.30
C THR A 418 -16.46 2.20 -0.45
N ASN A 419 -16.35 3.04 -1.49
CA ASN A 419 -17.47 3.26 -2.40
C ASN A 419 -17.82 1.97 -3.16
N ASP A 420 -16.87 1.43 -3.93
CA ASP A 420 -16.98 0.15 -4.64
C ASP A 420 -15.63 -0.57 -4.57
N GLY A 421 -15.42 -1.31 -3.53
CA GLY A 421 -14.21 -2.06 -3.25
C GLY A 421 -14.51 -3.15 -2.23
N PHE A 422 -13.53 -3.45 -1.39
CA PHE A 422 -13.73 -4.32 -0.24
C PHE A 422 -13.90 -3.48 1.02
N SER A 423 -15.15 -3.20 1.42
CA SER A 423 -15.43 -2.70 2.76
C SER A 423 -15.25 -3.81 3.76
N ALA A 424 -14.58 -3.55 4.88
CA ALA A 424 -14.25 -4.60 5.82
C ALA A 424 -14.03 -4.09 7.24
N VAL A 425 -14.30 -4.96 8.20
CA VAL A 425 -13.83 -4.87 9.58
C VAL A 425 -12.65 -5.81 9.75
N ILE A 426 -11.49 -5.28 10.13
CA ILE A 426 -10.24 -6.02 10.24
C ILE A 426 -9.76 -5.94 11.69
N ASP A 427 -9.45 -7.08 12.29
CA ASP A 427 -8.94 -7.13 13.66
C ASP A 427 -7.44 -6.73 13.72
N ASN A 428 -6.91 -6.57 14.92
CA ASN A 428 -5.50 -6.24 15.16
C ASN A 428 -4.49 -7.35 14.81
N ASN A 429 -4.97 -8.53 14.38
CA ASN A 429 -4.16 -9.60 13.81
C ASN A 429 -4.24 -9.63 12.27
N GLY A 430 -4.96 -8.69 11.66
CA GLY A 430 -5.17 -8.62 10.23
C GLY A 430 -6.24 -9.57 9.70
N THR A 431 -7.01 -10.22 10.57
CA THR A 431 -8.12 -11.08 10.18
C THR A 431 -9.31 -10.23 9.73
N ILE A 432 -9.90 -10.56 8.60
CA ILE A 432 -11.15 -9.96 8.16
C ILE A 432 -12.28 -10.59 8.97
N VAL A 433 -12.97 -9.78 9.78
CA VAL A 433 -14.10 -10.21 10.63
C VAL A 433 -15.38 -10.19 9.84
N ASP A 434 -15.63 -9.08 9.15
CA ASP A 434 -16.79 -8.89 8.27
C ASP A 434 -16.35 -8.17 7.00
N LYS A 435 -17.02 -8.44 5.88
CA LYS A 435 -16.67 -7.88 4.57
C LYS A 435 -17.88 -7.80 3.64
N LEU A 436 -17.94 -6.71 2.85
CA LEU A 436 -18.69 -6.66 1.59
C LEU A 436 -17.71 -6.77 0.42
N ASP A 437 -18.12 -7.53 -0.59
CA ASP A 437 -17.32 -7.70 -1.79
C ASP A 437 -17.47 -6.51 -2.75
N LYS A 438 -16.52 -6.37 -3.65
CA LYS A 438 -16.58 -5.38 -4.71
C LYS A 438 -17.80 -5.61 -5.61
N GLY A 439 -18.51 -4.52 -5.92
CA GLY A 439 -19.75 -4.56 -6.71
C GLY A 439 -21.02 -4.80 -5.88
N GLU A 440 -20.89 -5.05 -4.57
CA GLU A 440 -22.03 -5.18 -3.67
C GLU A 440 -22.38 -3.81 -3.08
N SER A 441 -23.67 -3.49 -3.02
CA SER A 441 -24.22 -2.35 -2.27
C SER A 441 -24.81 -2.87 -0.97
N GLY A 442 -24.51 -2.24 0.18
CA GLY A 442 -25.03 -2.69 1.46
C GLY A 442 -24.38 -2.05 2.67
N VAL A 443 -24.75 -2.55 3.85
CA VAL A 443 -24.24 -2.11 5.15
C VAL A 443 -23.64 -3.29 5.91
N ILE A 444 -22.41 -3.12 6.42
CA ILE A 444 -21.84 -4.03 7.41
C ILE A 444 -22.22 -3.53 8.79
N ASN A 445 -22.93 -4.34 9.57
CA ASN A 445 -23.15 -4.11 10.99
C ASN A 445 -22.28 -5.07 11.79
N SER A 446 -21.32 -4.54 12.54
CA SER A 446 -20.29 -5.31 13.23
C SER A 446 -19.84 -4.65 14.53
N SER A 447 -18.77 -5.15 15.13
CA SER A 447 -18.16 -4.54 16.31
C SER A 447 -16.64 -4.54 16.20
N ILE A 448 -16.01 -3.52 16.77
CA ILE A 448 -14.57 -3.40 16.89
C ILE A 448 -14.15 -3.29 18.35
N LYS A 449 -12.85 -3.53 18.60
CA LYS A 449 -12.25 -3.32 19.92
C LYS A 449 -11.38 -2.08 19.95
N LEU A 450 -11.46 -1.34 21.04
CA LEU A 450 -10.63 -0.17 21.30
C LEU A 450 -9.31 -0.61 21.95
N ILE A 451 -8.18 -0.43 21.29
CA ILE A 451 -6.87 -0.88 21.76
C ILE A 451 -5.94 0.33 21.94
N GLU A 452 -5.48 0.56 23.17
CA GLU A 452 -4.52 1.63 23.47
C GLU A 452 -3.07 1.17 23.26
N LYS A 453 -2.81 -0.11 23.52
CA LYS A 453 -1.45 -0.68 23.49
C LYS A 453 -0.80 -0.50 22.12
N ARG A 454 0.39 0.09 22.10
CA ARG A 454 1.22 0.32 20.93
C ARG A 454 2.19 -0.82 20.71
N THR A 455 2.55 -1.09 19.48
CA THR A 455 3.60 -2.04 19.10
C THR A 455 5.00 -1.42 19.25
N PHE A 456 6.04 -2.26 19.23
CA PHE A 456 7.42 -1.79 19.13
C PHE A 456 7.64 -0.95 17.85
N TYR A 457 7.12 -1.43 16.72
CA TYR A 457 7.12 -0.70 15.46
C TYR A 457 6.47 0.69 15.59
N ASN A 458 5.29 0.79 16.22
CA ASN A 458 4.61 2.07 16.37
C ASN A 458 5.39 3.05 17.28
N ILE A 459 6.07 2.55 18.32
CA ILE A 459 6.85 3.37 19.26
C ILE A 459 8.15 3.87 18.61
N TYR A 460 8.95 2.96 18.06
CA TYR A 460 10.32 3.27 17.63
C TYR A 460 10.45 3.65 16.15
N GLY A 461 9.43 3.34 15.37
CA GLY A 461 9.30 3.80 13.99
C GLY A 461 9.73 2.80 12.93
N HIS A 462 9.32 3.11 11.70
CA HIS A 462 9.54 2.27 10.53
C HIS A 462 10.96 2.40 9.94
N PHE A 463 11.76 3.36 10.43
CA PHE A 463 13.11 3.61 9.90
C PHE A 463 14.16 2.61 10.36
N ILE A 464 13.90 1.83 11.42
CA ILE A 464 14.88 0.91 11.99
C ILE A 464 15.48 -0.05 10.94
N PRO A 465 14.71 -0.75 10.10
CA PRO A 465 15.27 -1.64 9.09
C PRO A 465 16.17 -0.92 8.08
N TYR A 466 15.79 0.30 7.67
CA TYR A 466 16.57 1.10 6.72
C TYR A 466 17.88 1.63 7.31
N LEU A 467 17.83 2.15 8.55
CA LEU A 467 19.03 2.61 9.27
C LEU A 467 19.99 1.44 9.54
N SER A 468 19.45 0.28 9.92
CA SER A 468 20.25 -0.95 10.09
C SER A 468 20.90 -1.35 8.78
N ALA A 469 20.18 -1.29 7.66
CA ALA A 469 20.74 -1.59 6.34
C ALA A 469 21.86 -0.63 5.94
N LEU A 470 21.69 0.68 6.17
CA LEU A 470 22.74 1.67 5.93
C LEU A 470 23.98 1.39 6.77
N LEU A 471 23.80 1.04 8.05
CA LEU A 471 24.90 0.66 8.94
C LEU A 471 25.62 -0.60 8.44
N ILE A 472 24.89 -1.62 8.04
CA ILE A 472 25.46 -2.85 7.45
C ILE A 472 26.27 -2.53 6.19
N ILE A 473 25.75 -1.69 5.30
CA ILE A 473 26.46 -1.24 4.10
C ILE A 473 27.76 -0.55 4.50
N PHE A 474 27.71 0.39 5.43
CA PHE A 474 28.88 1.14 5.91
C PHE A 474 29.94 0.23 6.50
N ILE A 475 29.58 -0.67 7.41
CA ILE A 475 30.48 -1.64 8.04
C ILE A 475 31.11 -2.56 6.97
N SER A 476 30.30 -3.03 6.02
CA SER A 476 30.77 -3.91 4.94
C SER A 476 31.83 -3.23 4.07
N VAL A 477 31.65 -1.93 3.78
CA VAL A 477 32.62 -1.12 3.01
C VAL A 477 33.92 -0.97 3.80
N ILE A 478 33.87 -0.67 5.10
CA ILE A 478 35.07 -0.54 5.96
C ILE A 478 35.84 -1.83 6.01
N ILE A 479 35.17 -2.96 6.27
CA ILE A 479 35.81 -4.27 6.31
C ILE A 479 36.55 -4.56 4.99
N ASN A 480 35.92 -4.27 3.86
CA ASN A 480 36.52 -4.45 2.57
C ASN A 480 37.77 -3.59 2.36
N ILE A 481 37.74 -2.31 2.76
CA ILE A 481 38.92 -1.42 2.67
C ILE A 481 40.05 -1.94 3.55
N CYS A 482 39.75 -2.39 4.78
CA CYS A 482 40.74 -2.94 5.69
C CYS A 482 41.40 -4.24 5.15
N LEU A 483 40.60 -5.13 4.55
CA LEU A 483 41.11 -6.36 3.95
C LEU A 483 41.99 -6.09 2.73
N LYS A 484 41.68 -5.07 1.91
CA LYS A 484 42.51 -4.65 0.77
C LYS A 484 43.87 -4.08 1.19
N ARG A 485 43.96 -3.43 2.35
CA ARG A 485 45.23 -2.86 2.86
C ARG A 485 46.16 -3.89 3.51
N ARG A 486 45.67 -5.11 3.77
CA ARG A 486 46.46 -6.21 4.35
C ARG A 486 47.12 -7.12 3.31
N ILE A 487 46.87 -6.86 2.02
CA ILE A 487 47.42 -7.54 0.86
C ILE A 487 48.30 -6.56 0.11
#